data_a931e219af40576ae002efda8ec03b62
#
_entry.id   a931e219af40576ae002efda8ec03b62
#
_cell.length_a   1.000
_cell.length_b   1.000
_cell.length_c   1.000
_cell.angle_alpha   90.00
_cell.angle_beta   90.00
_cell.angle_gamma   90.00
#
_symmetry.space_group_name_H-M   'P 1'
#
loop_
_entity.id
_entity.type
_entity.pdbx_description
1 polymer ?
#
loop_
_entity_poly.entity_id
_entity_poly.type
_entity_poly.pdbx_seq_one_letter_code
_entity_poly.pdbx_strand_id
1 'polypeptide(L)'
;MATSTLKNVRFAGMATCVPKRVISNLTDCKPQLRAERERLVRNIGIETRRMAQEWQCFSDLAFDAAERLLESLEWKREEVDALIVVTQSPDYLAPATAIILQDRLGLPHSTVAFDVNLGCSAYPFALNLLGSLIAAGGVKKGLVLVGDRGASVNDPIFSDAGTATALEFCEGAPPMHFDLNSDGSGYKAIILPVGGHREPVGVQHLMPFREDENDHWHRAIDLQLDGTAVLKI
;
A
#
# COMPACT_ATOMS: atom_id res chain seq x y z
N MET A 1 -3.11 -11.65 22.51
CA MET A 1 -2.37 -11.63 21.23
C MET A 1 -3.13 -12.49 20.23
N ALA A 2 -3.40 -11.94 19.05
CA ALA A 2 -4.08 -12.69 18.00
C ALA A 2 -3.02 -13.45 17.18
N THR A 3 -2.73 -14.68 17.58
CA THR A 3 -1.80 -15.55 16.87
C THR A 3 -2.55 -16.51 15.96
N SER A 4 -2.03 -16.75 14.77
CA SER A 4 -2.56 -17.77 13.87
C SER A 4 -1.44 -18.58 13.23
N THR A 5 -1.74 -19.81 12.85
CA THR A 5 -0.84 -20.70 12.12
C THR A 5 -1.57 -21.23 10.91
N LEU A 6 -1.11 -20.84 9.73
CA LEU A 6 -1.63 -21.33 8.46
C LEU A 6 -0.84 -22.56 8.01
N LYS A 7 -1.55 -23.62 7.64
CA LYS A 7 -0.99 -24.85 7.11
C LYS A 7 -1.42 -25.04 5.66
N ASN A 8 -0.62 -25.74 4.88
CA ASN A 8 -0.89 -26.05 3.48
C ASN A 8 -1.09 -24.80 2.60
N VAL A 9 -0.44 -23.72 2.93
CA VAL A 9 -0.42 -22.47 2.15
C VAL A 9 1.02 -22.13 1.84
N ARG A 10 1.30 -21.77 0.59
CA ARG A 10 2.64 -21.31 0.20
C ARG A 10 2.59 -20.03 -0.63
N PHE A 11 3.69 -19.30 -0.62
CA PHE A 11 3.96 -18.27 -1.62
C PHE A 11 4.24 -18.96 -2.96
N ALA A 12 3.46 -18.61 -3.99
CA ALA A 12 3.71 -19.05 -5.35
C ALA A 12 4.67 -18.09 -6.08
N GLY A 13 4.55 -16.79 -5.82
CA GLY A 13 5.42 -15.78 -6.42
C GLY A 13 5.09 -14.36 -5.97
N MET A 14 5.93 -13.42 -6.43
CA MET A 14 5.77 -11.98 -6.18
C MET A 14 6.28 -11.19 -7.37
N ALA A 15 5.59 -10.11 -7.71
CA ALA A 15 6.02 -9.12 -8.70
C ALA A 15 5.79 -7.69 -8.19
N THR A 16 6.54 -6.74 -8.73
CA THR A 16 6.42 -5.33 -8.37
C THR A 16 6.41 -4.46 -9.61
N CYS A 17 5.66 -3.37 -9.55
CA CYS A 17 5.69 -2.31 -10.54
C CYS A 17 5.95 -0.97 -9.83
N VAL A 18 6.89 -0.19 -10.36
CA VAL A 18 7.22 1.14 -9.84
C VAL A 18 7.18 2.16 -10.98
N PRO A 19 6.81 3.42 -10.72
CA PRO A 19 6.82 4.48 -11.72
C PRO A 19 8.21 4.69 -12.32
N LYS A 20 8.25 5.17 -13.57
CA LYS A 20 9.51 5.49 -14.26
C LYS A 20 10.21 6.72 -13.68
N ARG A 21 9.44 7.70 -13.19
CA ARG A 21 9.98 8.95 -12.66
C ARG A 21 10.73 8.68 -11.36
N VAL A 22 11.99 9.10 -11.32
CA VAL A 22 12.85 9.08 -10.15
C VAL A 22 12.94 10.49 -9.57
N ILE A 23 12.84 10.61 -8.25
CA ILE A 23 13.06 11.85 -7.51
C ILE A 23 14.25 11.63 -6.60
N SER A 24 15.21 12.53 -6.64
CA SER A 24 16.33 12.55 -5.70
C SER A 24 15.99 13.39 -4.47
N ASN A 25 16.19 12.84 -3.31
CA ASN A 25 16.01 13.56 -2.06
C ASN A 25 17.06 14.67 -1.87
N LEU A 26 18.17 14.62 -2.61
CA LEU A 26 19.28 15.56 -2.50
C LEU A 26 19.22 16.68 -3.53
N THR A 27 18.78 16.38 -4.77
CA THR A 27 18.80 17.34 -5.88
C THR A 27 17.45 17.94 -6.22
N ASP A 28 16.36 17.22 -5.93
CA ASP A 28 14.99 17.65 -6.28
C ASP A 28 14.26 18.32 -5.10
N CYS A 29 14.98 18.69 -4.05
CA CYS A 29 14.45 19.47 -2.93
C CYS A 29 14.74 20.97 -3.08
N LYS A 30 13.99 21.79 -2.36
CA LYS A 30 14.29 23.23 -2.27
C LYS A 30 15.69 23.45 -1.68
N PRO A 31 16.48 24.43 -2.18
CA PRO A 31 17.86 24.65 -1.73
C PRO A 31 18.01 24.84 -0.20
N GLN A 32 17.05 25.52 0.43
CA GLN A 32 17.04 25.75 1.89
C GLN A 32 16.85 24.48 2.71
N LEU A 33 16.23 23.44 2.14
CA LEU A 33 16.00 22.15 2.80
C LEU A 33 17.15 21.15 2.57
N ARG A 34 18.16 21.49 1.76
CA ARG A 34 19.21 20.55 1.36
C ARG A 34 19.99 19.95 2.54
N ALA A 35 20.42 20.79 3.48
CA ALA A 35 21.18 20.32 4.64
C ALA A 35 20.36 19.35 5.52
N GLU A 36 19.07 19.63 5.69
CA GLU A 36 18.13 18.74 6.39
C GLU A 36 17.98 17.42 5.63
N ARG A 37 17.80 17.46 4.30
CA ARG A 37 17.69 16.27 3.44
C ARG A 37 18.96 15.42 3.47
N GLU A 38 20.14 16.02 3.43
CA GLU A 38 21.40 15.30 3.56
C GLU A 38 21.52 14.57 4.90
N ARG A 39 21.09 15.21 5.99
CA ARG A 39 21.04 14.59 7.31
C ARG A 39 20.04 13.43 7.35
N LEU A 40 18.85 13.63 6.78
CA LEU A 40 17.82 12.60 6.72
C LEU A 40 18.29 11.40 5.91
N VAL A 41 18.83 11.59 4.70
CA VAL A 41 19.36 10.53 3.84
C VAL A 41 20.44 9.72 4.58
N ARG A 42 21.35 10.38 5.30
CA ARG A 42 22.35 9.66 6.11
C ARG A 42 21.73 8.78 7.20
N ASN A 43 20.58 9.17 7.75
CA ASN A 43 19.94 8.43 8.84
C ASN A 43 19.05 7.29 8.34
N ILE A 44 18.30 7.50 7.26
CA ILE A 44 17.31 6.54 6.76
C ILE A 44 17.74 5.77 5.49
N GLY A 45 18.77 6.23 4.80
CA GLY A 45 19.32 5.56 3.60
C GLY A 45 18.50 5.76 2.31
N ILE A 46 17.43 6.58 2.32
CA ILE A 46 16.58 6.79 1.15
C ILE A 46 17.13 7.95 0.31
N GLU A 47 17.89 7.65 -0.72
CA GLU A 47 18.47 8.66 -1.63
C GLU A 47 17.52 9.05 -2.75
N THR A 48 16.78 8.07 -3.29
CA THR A 48 15.87 8.27 -4.41
C THR A 48 14.51 7.61 -4.14
N ARG A 49 13.47 8.16 -4.75
CA ARG A 49 12.10 7.67 -4.67
C ARG A 49 11.47 7.61 -6.06
N ARG A 50 10.40 6.85 -6.20
CA ARG A 50 9.60 6.75 -7.41
C ARG A 50 8.29 7.52 -7.23
N MET A 51 7.88 8.26 -8.25
CA MET A 51 6.65 9.05 -8.23
C MET A 51 5.83 8.79 -9.50
N ALA A 52 4.58 8.44 -9.30
CA ALA A 52 3.60 8.22 -10.35
C ALA A 52 3.28 9.53 -11.10
N GLN A 53 2.82 9.42 -12.32
CA GLN A 53 2.25 10.54 -13.06
C GLN A 53 0.92 10.96 -12.42
N GLU A 54 0.48 12.20 -12.64
CA GLU A 54 -0.75 12.74 -12.03
C GLU A 54 -1.99 11.91 -12.33
N TRP A 55 -2.05 11.29 -13.50
CA TRP A 55 -3.15 10.45 -13.95
C TRP A 55 -3.07 8.98 -13.54
N GLN A 56 -1.90 8.53 -13.05
CA GLN A 56 -1.72 7.14 -12.60
C GLN A 56 -2.27 6.94 -11.18
N CYS A 57 -3.07 5.92 -10.99
CA CYS A 57 -3.52 5.44 -9.70
C CYS A 57 -2.63 4.29 -9.18
N PHE A 58 -2.77 3.96 -7.92
CA PHE A 58 -2.18 2.73 -7.35
C PHE A 58 -2.60 1.49 -8.16
N SER A 59 -3.88 1.43 -8.54
CA SER A 59 -4.44 0.30 -9.29
C SER A 59 -3.73 0.05 -10.62
N ASP A 60 -3.18 1.08 -11.28
CA ASP A 60 -2.44 0.91 -12.53
C ASP A 60 -1.12 0.18 -12.31
N LEU A 61 -0.41 0.54 -11.23
CA LEU A 61 0.83 -0.14 -10.84
C LEU A 61 0.57 -1.57 -10.35
N ALA A 62 -0.49 -1.77 -9.59
CA ALA A 62 -0.90 -3.08 -9.09
C ALA A 62 -1.36 -3.99 -10.22
N PHE A 63 -2.07 -3.46 -11.22
CA PHE A 63 -2.46 -4.18 -12.43
C PHE A 63 -1.23 -4.71 -13.18
N ASP A 64 -0.26 -3.85 -13.48
CA ASP A 64 0.97 -4.25 -14.18
C ASP A 64 1.77 -5.30 -13.39
N ALA A 65 1.81 -5.19 -12.07
CA ALA A 65 2.46 -6.19 -11.22
C ALA A 65 1.72 -7.53 -11.26
N ALA A 66 0.38 -7.51 -11.18
CA ALA A 66 -0.45 -8.71 -11.22
C ALA A 66 -0.36 -9.43 -12.57
N GLU A 67 -0.43 -8.69 -13.69
CA GLU A 67 -0.29 -9.26 -15.03
C GLU A 67 1.03 -10.01 -15.19
N ARG A 68 2.14 -9.38 -14.81
CA ARG A 68 3.47 -10.01 -14.86
C ARG A 68 3.58 -11.24 -13.96
N LEU A 69 2.94 -11.19 -12.79
CA LEU A 69 2.95 -12.31 -11.86
C LEU A 69 2.16 -13.49 -12.40
N LEU A 70 0.95 -13.26 -12.93
CA LEU A 70 0.11 -14.29 -13.53
C LEU A 70 0.82 -14.95 -14.73
N GLU A 71 1.45 -14.14 -15.61
CA GLU A 71 2.25 -14.62 -16.73
C GLU A 71 3.43 -15.48 -16.26
N SER A 72 4.20 -14.99 -15.28
CA SER A 72 5.37 -15.69 -14.73
C SER A 72 5.04 -17.03 -14.06
N LEU A 73 3.85 -17.12 -13.45
CA LEU A 73 3.36 -18.33 -12.79
C LEU A 73 2.60 -19.26 -13.75
N GLU A 74 2.36 -18.82 -14.98
CA GLU A 74 1.49 -19.50 -15.94
C GLU A 74 0.07 -19.77 -15.38
N TRP A 75 -0.38 -18.90 -14.46
CA TRP A 75 -1.72 -19.01 -13.89
C TRP A 75 -2.76 -18.47 -14.86
N LYS A 76 -3.77 -19.30 -15.12
CA LYS A 76 -4.94 -18.85 -15.87
C LYS A 76 -5.82 -17.97 -14.96
N ARG A 77 -6.46 -16.97 -15.53
CA ARG A 77 -7.34 -16.05 -14.78
C ARG A 77 -8.48 -16.78 -14.06
N GLU A 78 -9.00 -17.84 -14.71
CA GLU A 78 -10.07 -18.69 -14.20
C GLU A 78 -9.68 -19.50 -12.94
N GLU A 79 -8.38 -19.56 -12.63
CA GLU A 79 -7.87 -20.26 -11.45
C GLU A 79 -7.72 -19.33 -10.22
N VAL A 80 -7.94 -18.02 -10.39
CA VAL A 80 -7.80 -17.05 -9.31
C VAL A 80 -9.12 -16.93 -8.57
N ASP A 81 -9.19 -17.53 -7.38
CA ASP A 81 -10.41 -17.60 -6.57
C ASP A 81 -10.59 -16.35 -5.67
N ALA A 82 -9.51 -15.64 -5.34
CA ALA A 82 -9.56 -14.48 -4.45
C ALA A 82 -8.58 -13.37 -4.85
N LEU A 83 -9.01 -12.13 -4.68
CA LEU A 83 -8.23 -10.91 -4.88
C LEU A 83 -8.41 -9.99 -3.67
N ILE A 84 -7.37 -9.78 -2.90
CA ILE A 84 -7.34 -8.82 -1.79
C ILE A 84 -6.47 -7.64 -2.19
N VAL A 85 -7.03 -6.45 -2.13
CA VAL A 85 -6.30 -5.19 -2.39
C VAL A 85 -6.06 -4.45 -1.08
N VAL A 86 -4.84 -4.03 -0.86
CA VAL A 86 -4.41 -3.29 0.33
C VAL A 86 -3.90 -1.94 -0.09
N THR A 87 -4.65 -0.91 0.23
CA THR A 87 -4.27 0.47 -0.10
C THR A 87 -4.97 1.49 0.80
N GLN A 88 -4.33 2.61 1.05
CA GLN A 88 -4.92 3.81 1.67
C GLN A 88 -5.11 4.94 0.64
N SER A 89 -4.79 4.66 -0.64
CA SER A 89 -5.02 5.55 -1.78
C SER A 89 -5.89 4.88 -2.86
N PRO A 90 -7.14 4.50 -2.52
CA PRO A 90 -8.04 3.83 -3.46
C PRO A 90 -8.38 4.74 -4.65
N ASP A 91 -8.71 4.14 -5.79
CA ASP A 91 -9.13 4.89 -6.99
C ASP A 91 -10.35 5.76 -6.74
N TYR A 92 -11.30 5.24 -5.96
CA TYR A 92 -12.55 5.90 -5.56
C TYR A 92 -12.88 5.54 -4.11
N LEU A 93 -13.68 6.37 -3.45
CA LEU A 93 -14.27 6.00 -2.16
C LEU A 93 -15.24 4.80 -2.28
N ALA A 94 -15.86 4.63 -3.44
CA ALA A 94 -16.69 3.50 -3.86
C ALA A 94 -16.76 3.47 -5.38
N PRO A 95 -16.70 2.29 -6.03
CA PRO A 95 -16.56 0.96 -5.43
C PRO A 95 -15.15 0.69 -4.88
N ALA A 96 -14.96 -0.47 -4.23
CA ALA A 96 -13.64 -0.95 -3.83
C ALA A 96 -12.71 -1.10 -5.03
N THR A 97 -11.42 -0.78 -4.86
CA THR A 97 -10.39 -0.91 -5.91
C THR A 97 -10.23 -2.36 -6.37
N ALA A 98 -10.43 -3.32 -5.48
CA ALA A 98 -10.39 -4.75 -5.81
C ALA A 98 -11.45 -5.15 -6.86
N ILE A 99 -12.63 -4.55 -6.82
CA ILE A 99 -13.69 -4.80 -7.81
C ILE A 99 -13.29 -4.28 -9.19
N ILE A 100 -12.66 -3.10 -9.23
CA ILE A 100 -12.14 -2.53 -10.48
C ILE A 100 -11.03 -3.40 -11.06
N LEU A 101 -10.11 -3.85 -10.19
CA LEU A 101 -9.00 -4.70 -10.62
C LEU A 101 -9.45 -6.12 -10.99
N GLN A 102 -10.50 -6.66 -10.36
CA GLN A 102 -11.09 -7.94 -10.73
C GLN A 102 -11.56 -7.91 -12.20
N ASP A 103 -12.28 -6.86 -12.61
CA ASP A 103 -12.73 -6.66 -14.00
C ASP A 103 -11.55 -6.42 -14.94
N ARG A 104 -10.66 -5.48 -14.60
CA ARG A 104 -9.49 -5.14 -15.44
C ARG A 104 -8.57 -6.33 -15.70
N LEU A 105 -8.36 -7.19 -14.71
CA LEU A 105 -7.56 -8.41 -14.83
C LEU A 105 -8.32 -9.55 -15.53
N GLY A 106 -9.60 -9.36 -15.86
CA GLY A 106 -10.44 -10.39 -16.48
C GLY A 106 -10.64 -11.62 -15.59
N LEU A 107 -10.65 -11.44 -14.25
CA LEU A 107 -10.89 -12.54 -13.31
C LEU A 107 -12.38 -12.94 -13.32
N PRO A 108 -12.71 -14.21 -13.01
CA PRO A 108 -14.09 -14.68 -12.99
C PRO A 108 -14.98 -13.88 -12.03
N HIS A 109 -16.27 -13.83 -12.29
CA HIS A 109 -17.25 -13.26 -11.37
C HIS A 109 -17.35 -14.02 -10.04
N SER A 110 -16.87 -15.27 -10.02
CA SER A 110 -16.78 -16.08 -8.80
C SER A 110 -15.59 -15.71 -7.91
N THR A 111 -14.64 -14.88 -8.40
CA THR A 111 -13.50 -14.42 -7.60
C THR A 111 -13.98 -13.55 -6.45
N VAL A 112 -13.62 -13.91 -5.22
CA VAL A 112 -13.86 -13.07 -4.04
C VAL A 112 -12.92 -11.88 -4.10
N ALA A 113 -13.46 -10.64 -4.15
CA ALA A 113 -12.66 -9.43 -4.28
C ALA A 113 -13.08 -8.36 -3.25
N PHE A 114 -12.12 -7.82 -2.49
CA PHE A 114 -12.36 -6.76 -1.51
C PHE A 114 -11.07 -6.01 -1.14
N ASP A 115 -11.24 -4.78 -0.62
CA ASP A 115 -10.16 -3.94 -0.13
C ASP A 115 -9.94 -4.10 1.37
N VAL A 116 -8.69 -3.91 1.79
CA VAL A 116 -8.27 -3.77 3.19
C VAL A 116 -7.63 -2.38 3.34
N ASN A 117 -8.28 -1.50 4.09
CA ASN A 117 -7.79 -0.16 4.38
C ASN A 117 -6.89 -0.18 5.62
N LEU A 118 -5.68 -0.69 5.46
CA LEU A 118 -4.60 -0.62 6.46
C LEU A 118 -3.35 -0.09 5.76
N GLY A 119 -2.46 0.54 6.55
CA GLY A 119 -1.21 1.12 6.07
C GLY A 119 0.00 0.18 6.18
N CYS A 120 1.07 0.65 6.80
CA CYS A 120 2.41 0.04 6.79
C CYS A 120 2.47 -1.43 7.21
N SER A 121 1.65 -1.86 8.16
CA SER A 121 1.61 -3.25 8.66
C SER A 121 0.60 -4.14 7.92
N ALA A 122 -0.09 -3.63 6.92
CA ALA A 122 -1.21 -4.32 6.28
C ALA A 122 -0.82 -5.60 5.52
N TYR A 123 0.41 -5.68 5.02
CA TYR A 123 0.85 -6.83 4.25
C TYR A 123 0.75 -8.16 5.03
N PRO A 124 1.28 -8.29 6.27
CA PRO A 124 1.05 -9.50 7.08
C PRO A 124 -0.43 -9.78 7.34
N PHE A 125 -1.26 -8.76 7.57
CA PHE A 125 -2.71 -8.94 7.75
C PHE A 125 -3.36 -9.52 6.49
N ALA A 126 -3.04 -9.00 5.31
CA ALA A 126 -3.58 -9.48 4.04
C ALA A 126 -3.13 -10.90 3.71
N LEU A 127 -1.86 -11.24 3.99
CA LEU A 127 -1.35 -12.60 3.85
C LEU A 127 -2.10 -13.58 4.77
N ASN A 128 -2.35 -13.17 6.02
CA ASN A 128 -3.12 -13.99 6.95
C ASN A 128 -4.57 -14.16 6.50
N LEU A 129 -5.20 -13.09 5.99
CA LEU A 129 -6.57 -13.15 5.47
C LEU A 129 -6.69 -14.12 4.29
N LEU A 130 -5.87 -13.91 3.25
CA LEU A 130 -5.90 -14.78 2.06
C LEU A 130 -5.51 -16.21 2.42
N GLY A 131 -4.45 -16.38 3.22
CA GLY A 131 -4.02 -17.71 3.65
C GLY A 131 -5.07 -18.42 4.49
N SER A 132 -5.86 -17.71 5.29
CA SER A 132 -6.99 -18.28 6.06
C SER A 132 -8.11 -18.76 5.14
N LEU A 133 -8.44 -18.01 4.07
CA LEU A 133 -9.40 -18.43 3.06
C LEU A 133 -8.93 -19.71 2.35
N ILE A 134 -7.63 -19.80 2.04
CA ILE A 134 -7.02 -20.98 1.42
C ILE A 134 -7.03 -22.17 2.40
N ALA A 135 -6.60 -21.97 3.63
CA ALA A 135 -6.56 -23.02 4.65
C ALA A 135 -7.96 -23.56 5.01
N ALA A 136 -9.00 -22.73 4.91
CA ALA A 136 -10.40 -23.12 5.09
C ALA A 136 -10.95 -23.94 3.90
N GLY A 137 -10.23 -24.05 2.76
CA GLY A 137 -10.58 -24.88 1.62
C GLY A 137 -11.52 -24.24 0.60
N GLY A 138 -11.96 -23.02 0.80
CA GLY A 138 -12.83 -22.29 -0.14
C GLY A 138 -12.09 -21.62 -1.30
N VAL A 139 -10.80 -21.40 -1.16
CA VAL A 139 -9.90 -20.73 -2.12
C VAL A 139 -8.70 -21.63 -2.34
N LYS A 140 -8.27 -21.81 -3.58
CA LYS A 140 -7.05 -22.56 -3.90
C LYS A 140 -5.90 -21.65 -4.32
N LYS A 141 -6.19 -20.62 -5.10
CA LYS A 141 -5.24 -19.64 -5.60
C LYS A 141 -5.77 -18.24 -5.37
N GLY A 142 -4.93 -17.33 -4.87
CA GLY A 142 -5.34 -15.96 -4.67
C GLY A 142 -4.19 -14.97 -4.78
N LEU A 143 -4.55 -13.72 -5.01
CA LEU A 143 -3.65 -12.59 -5.14
C LEU A 143 -3.86 -11.59 -3.99
N VAL A 144 -2.76 -11.09 -3.46
CA VAL A 144 -2.72 -9.90 -2.60
C VAL A 144 -2.00 -8.80 -3.37
N LEU A 145 -2.69 -7.71 -3.67
CA LEU A 145 -2.13 -6.52 -4.31
C LEU A 145 -1.95 -5.43 -3.26
N VAL A 146 -0.73 -4.91 -3.11
CA VAL A 146 -0.39 -3.98 -2.03
C VAL A 146 0.38 -2.79 -2.58
N GLY A 147 0.04 -1.61 -2.12
CA GLY A 147 0.78 -0.39 -2.40
C GLY A 147 -0.08 0.85 -2.24
N ASP A 148 0.56 1.98 -2.45
CA ASP A 148 -0.06 3.29 -2.38
C ASP A 148 0.51 4.23 -3.43
N ARG A 149 -0.27 5.28 -3.71
CA ARG A 149 0.12 6.42 -4.50
C ARG A 149 -0.02 7.67 -3.63
N GLY A 150 1.08 8.21 -3.16
CA GLY A 150 1.10 9.36 -2.26
C GLY A 150 2.46 10.06 -2.22
N ALA A 151 3.41 9.63 -3.07
CA ALA A 151 4.72 10.28 -3.14
C ALA A 151 4.60 11.76 -3.52
N SER A 152 5.33 12.60 -2.83
CA SER A 152 5.43 14.04 -3.06
C SER A 152 6.89 14.47 -3.08
N VAL A 153 7.22 15.52 -3.85
CA VAL A 153 8.57 16.12 -3.81
C VAL A 153 8.91 16.66 -2.42
N ASN A 154 7.90 17.05 -1.66
CA ASN A 154 8.07 17.59 -0.31
C ASN A 154 8.26 16.51 0.75
N ASP A 155 7.74 15.32 0.54
CA ASP A 155 7.91 14.19 1.44
C ASP A 155 9.15 13.38 1.05
N PRO A 156 10.13 13.17 1.95
CA PRO A 156 11.36 12.45 1.62
C PRO A 156 11.30 10.95 1.86
N ILE A 157 10.21 10.41 2.37
CA ILE A 157 10.13 9.04 2.86
C ILE A 157 9.37 8.16 1.87
N PHE A 158 8.17 8.58 1.44
CA PHE A 158 7.26 7.74 0.67
C PHE A 158 7.55 7.74 -0.84
N SER A 159 7.38 6.57 -1.43
CA SER A 159 7.52 6.26 -2.86
C SER A 159 6.25 5.57 -3.34
N ASP A 160 5.87 5.79 -4.59
CA ASP A 160 4.74 5.09 -5.19
C ASP A 160 5.16 3.72 -5.70
N ALA A 161 4.34 2.71 -5.46
CA ALA A 161 4.53 1.36 -5.96
C ALA A 161 3.22 0.56 -5.99
N GLY A 162 3.17 -0.45 -6.84
CA GLY A 162 2.19 -1.52 -6.80
C GLY A 162 2.90 -2.87 -6.75
N THR A 163 2.44 -3.77 -5.89
CA THR A 163 2.99 -5.12 -5.75
C THR A 163 1.89 -6.15 -5.87
N ALA A 164 2.23 -7.34 -6.35
CA ALA A 164 1.36 -8.49 -6.39
C ALA A 164 2.05 -9.68 -5.73
N THR A 165 1.37 -10.35 -4.83
CA THR A 165 1.81 -11.59 -4.17
C THR A 165 0.77 -12.68 -4.42
N ALA A 166 1.21 -13.83 -4.88
CA ALA A 166 0.38 -15.00 -5.10
C ALA A 166 0.56 -16.01 -3.97
N LEU A 167 -0.56 -16.43 -3.38
CA LEU A 167 -0.63 -17.56 -2.46
C LEU A 167 -1.45 -18.70 -3.08
N GLU A 168 -1.06 -19.92 -2.77
CA GLU A 168 -1.82 -21.11 -3.23
C GLU A 168 -1.87 -22.19 -2.17
N PHE A 169 -2.86 -23.08 -2.30
CA PHE A 169 -2.90 -24.31 -1.54
C PHE A 169 -1.76 -25.24 -1.97
N CYS A 170 -1.00 -25.72 -0.99
CA CYS A 170 0.06 -26.70 -1.20
C CYS A 170 0.12 -27.63 0.00
N GLU A 171 -0.34 -28.86 -0.20
CA GLU A 171 -0.32 -29.87 0.85
C GLU A 171 1.10 -30.10 1.35
N GLY A 172 1.29 -30.12 2.67
CA GLY A 172 2.60 -30.32 3.30
C GLY A 172 3.52 -29.09 3.26
N ALA A 173 3.07 -27.94 2.77
CA ALA A 173 3.86 -26.71 2.85
C ALA A 173 4.19 -26.36 4.31
N PRO A 174 5.40 -25.83 4.59
CA PRO A 174 5.76 -25.36 5.91
C PRO A 174 4.72 -24.38 6.48
N PRO A 175 4.40 -24.45 7.79
CA PRO A 175 3.41 -23.55 8.36
C PRO A 175 3.90 -22.10 8.37
N MET A 176 3.01 -21.16 8.13
CA MET A 176 3.23 -19.73 8.34
C MET A 176 2.63 -19.32 9.69
N HIS A 177 3.43 -18.61 10.49
CA HIS A 177 3.01 -18.13 11.80
C HIS A 177 2.83 -16.62 11.78
N PHE A 178 1.75 -16.14 12.38
CA PHE A 178 1.42 -14.73 12.46
C PHE A 178 1.13 -14.34 13.90
N ASP A 179 1.62 -13.17 14.28
CA ASP A 179 1.24 -12.46 15.50
C ASP A 179 0.77 -11.06 15.08
N LEU A 180 -0.53 -10.83 15.14
CA LEU A 180 -1.18 -9.62 14.62
C LEU A 180 -1.82 -8.85 15.76
N ASN A 181 -1.36 -7.62 15.97
CA ASN A 181 -1.83 -6.75 17.02
C ASN A 181 -2.19 -5.38 16.46
N SER A 182 -3.00 -4.62 17.19
CA SER A 182 -3.36 -3.26 16.83
C SER A 182 -3.41 -2.39 18.07
N ASP A 183 -2.77 -1.22 18.01
CA ASP A 183 -2.91 -0.18 19.03
C ASP A 183 -3.58 1.05 18.41
N GLY A 184 -4.85 1.24 18.74
CA GLY A 184 -5.62 2.39 18.28
C GLY A 184 -5.36 3.68 19.06
N SER A 185 -4.62 3.63 20.18
CA SER A 185 -4.36 4.84 20.98
C SER A 185 -3.50 5.87 20.25
N GLY A 186 -2.63 5.39 19.36
CA GLY A 186 -1.73 6.20 18.55
C GLY A 186 -2.28 6.72 17.23
N TYR A 187 -3.58 6.62 16.93
CA TYR A 187 -4.14 6.93 15.61
C TYR A 187 -3.85 8.35 15.10
N LYS A 188 -3.57 9.32 16.00
CA LYS A 188 -3.22 10.69 15.62
C LYS A 188 -1.76 10.88 15.21
N ALA A 189 -0.89 9.90 15.47
CA ALA A 189 0.53 9.99 15.13
C ALA A 189 0.78 9.92 13.61
N ILE A 190 -0.13 9.26 12.88
CA ILE A 190 -0.15 9.27 11.42
C ILE A 190 -1.61 9.32 10.94
N ILE A 191 -2.01 10.42 10.31
CA ILE A 191 -3.41 10.66 9.97
C ILE A 191 -3.56 11.54 8.73
N LEU A 192 -4.57 11.22 7.90
CA LEU A 192 -5.16 12.15 6.93
C LEU A 192 -6.44 12.72 7.57
N PRO A 193 -6.40 13.91 8.18
CA PRO A 193 -7.52 14.38 8.99
C PRO A 193 -8.73 14.82 8.18
N VAL A 194 -8.51 15.18 6.91
CA VAL A 194 -9.52 15.72 5.99
C VAL A 194 -9.73 14.80 4.80
N GLY A 195 -10.95 14.69 4.32
CA GLY A 195 -11.33 13.89 3.14
C GLY A 195 -12.31 12.76 3.45
N GLY A 196 -12.45 12.39 4.74
CA GLY A 196 -13.46 11.44 5.19
C GLY A 196 -14.77 12.14 5.61
N HIS A 197 -15.73 11.34 6.09
CA HIS A 197 -17.03 11.86 6.56
C HIS A 197 -16.95 12.71 7.83
N ARG A 198 -15.91 12.54 8.65
CA ARG A 198 -15.73 13.32 9.87
C ARG A 198 -15.35 14.76 9.58
N GLU A 199 -14.52 14.96 8.56
CA GLU A 199 -14.08 16.27 8.07
C GLU A 199 -14.02 16.22 6.53
N PRO A 200 -15.13 16.51 5.85
CA PRO A 200 -15.18 16.57 4.38
C PRO A 200 -14.29 17.67 3.81
N VAL A 201 -13.78 17.46 2.60
CA VAL A 201 -12.96 18.48 1.92
C VAL A 201 -13.79 19.74 1.66
N GLY A 202 -13.31 20.87 2.16
CA GLY A 202 -13.80 22.21 1.84
C GLY A 202 -12.69 23.06 1.21
N VAL A 203 -13.04 24.19 0.61
CA VAL A 203 -12.08 25.09 -0.06
C VAL A 203 -10.96 25.54 0.89
N GLN A 204 -11.28 25.78 2.16
CA GLN A 204 -10.32 26.15 3.20
C GLN A 204 -9.22 25.13 3.40
N HIS A 205 -9.48 23.84 3.17
CA HIS A 205 -8.53 22.75 3.36
C HIS A 205 -7.50 22.62 2.22
N LEU A 206 -7.79 23.25 1.08
CA LEU A 206 -6.91 23.25 -0.08
C LEU A 206 -5.88 24.39 -0.03
N MET A 207 -6.11 25.37 0.85
CA MET A 207 -5.20 26.49 1.01
C MET A 207 -3.94 26.04 1.75
N PRO A 208 -2.74 26.28 1.20
CA PRO A 208 -1.52 25.97 1.90
C PRO A 208 -1.33 26.94 3.10
N PHE A 209 -0.84 26.41 4.19
CA PHE A 209 -0.40 27.19 5.34
C PHE A 209 1.08 26.91 5.64
N ARG A 210 1.76 27.88 6.20
CA ARG A 210 3.16 27.74 6.57
C ARG A 210 3.24 27.19 8.00
N GLU A 211 3.96 26.09 8.17
CA GLU A 211 4.08 25.44 9.46
C GLU A 211 5.18 26.05 10.32
N ASP A 212 6.31 26.40 9.70
CA ASP A 212 7.48 26.92 10.40
C ASP A 212 8.28 27.95 9.57
N GLU A 213 9.34 28.51 10.19
CA GLU A 213 10.24 29.47 9.55
C GLU A 213 11.12 28.86 8.43
N ASN A 214 11.22 27.52 8.36
CA ASN A 214 12.00 26.80 7.36
C ASN A 214 11.25 26.59 6.03
N ASP A 215 10.13 27.28 5.86
CA ASP A 215 9.34 27.25 4.64
C ASP A 215 8.68 25.88 4.34
N HIS A 216 8.31 25.14 5.40
CA HIS A 216 7.46 23.98 5.29
C HIS A 216 6.00 24.42 5.07
N TRP A 217 5.47 24.06 3.92
CA TRP A 217 4.08 24.38 3.54
C TRP A 217 3.28 23.09 3.49
N HIS A 218 2.17 23.07 4.23
CA HIS A 218 1.22 21.96 4.27
C HIS A 218 -0.18 22.43 3.91
N ARG A 219 -1.00 21.49 3.49
CA ARG A 219 -2.44 21.68 3.40
C ARG A 219 -3.11 20.76 4.41
N ALA A 220 -4.30 21.11 4.85
CA ALA A 220 -5.04 20.27 5.80
C ALA A 220 -5.36 18.87 5.26
N ILE A 221 -5.36 18.71 3.93
CA ILE A 221 -5.55 17.43 3.24
C ILE A 221 -4.28 16.59 3.11
N ASP A 222 -3.11 17.11 3.51
CA ASP A 222 -1.86 16.37 3.43
C ASP A 222 -1.72 15.42 4.64
N LEU A 223 -0.98 14.33 4.45
CA LEU A 223 -0.68 13.37 5.52
C LEU A 223 0.09 14.07 6.64
N GLN A 224 -0.42 13.97 7.85
CA GLN A 224 0.27 14.42 9.07
C GLN A 224 0.98 13.23 9.69
N LEU A 225 2.28 13.36 9.93
CA LEU A 225 3.15 12.31 10.46
C LEU A 225 4.03 12.84 11.58
N ASP A 226 3.76 12.42 12.81
CA ASP A 226 4.69 12.57 13.95
C ASP A 226 5.56 11.32 14.03
N GLY A 227 6.74 11.38 13.37
CA GLY A 227 7.66 10.24 13.32
C GLY A 227 8.16 9.81 14.71
N THR A 228 8.25 10.75 15.68
CA THR A 228 8.67 10.42 17.05
C THR A 228 7.58 9.67 17.80
N ALA A 229 6.32 10.05 17.62
CA ALA A 229 5.19 9.36 18.21
C ALA A 229 5.00 7.96 17.60
N VAL A 230 5.12 7.84 16.27
CA VAL A 230 5.03 6.54 15.57
C VAL A 230 6.07 5.53 16.06
N LEU A 231 7.28 5.98 16.38
CA LEU A 231 8.34 5.09 16.90
C LEU A 231 8.12 4.62 18.34
N LYS A 232 7.16 5.20 19.07
CA LYS A 232 6.86 4.85 20.46
C LYS A 232 5.64 3.94 20.62
N ILE A 233 4.91 3.69 19.54
CA ILE A 233 3.77 2.78 19.45
C ILE A 233 4.27 1.40 19.06
#